data_7aac271c83a52a76add3a0d5a908846d
#
_entry.id   7aac271c83a52a76add3a0d5a908846d
#
_cell.length_a   1.000
_cell.length_b   1.000
_cell.length_c   1.000
_cell.angle_alpha   90.00
_cell.angle_beta   90.00
_cell.angle_gamma   90.00
#
_symmetry.space_group_name_H-M   'P 1'
#
loop_
_entity.id
_entity.type
_entity.pdbx_description
1 polymer ?
#
loop_
_entity_poly.entity_id
_entity_poly.type
_entity_poly.pdbx_seq_one_letter_code
_entity_poly.pdbx_strand_id
1 'polypeptide(L)'
;MNLEKSTRDTITILRINLMRLHILADLHMEFGWLNIPSVPADVIVLAGDIYIGREGRKWARERFPGKPVIYVLGNHEFYRHSLPELTETLRRETEGGDIHLLENAAVEIDGWRFLGCSLWTSFMVGPDPEAAMRMAEGMMSDYSIIQNSTEKRVLRARDTVKLHKESVAWLKEELSKGDPARTIIITHHAPSHSSEAPYHKNSPLNAAFTSDLDSLIEQSGVPLWIHGHTHYNVDYKIGSTRILSNQRGYPDETCKGFDPKMVVEL
;
A
#
# COMPACT_ATOMS: atom_id res chain seq x y z
N MET A 1 -9.33 45.55 53.02
CA MET A 1 -9.85 44.18 52.71
C MET A 1 -9.80 44.00 51.21
N ASN A 2 -8.60 43.63 50.69
CA ASN A 2 -8.33 43.48 49.28
C ASN A 2 -8.40 41.98 48.92
N LEU A 3 -9.33 41.65 48.05
CA LEU A 3 -9.45 40.33 47.47
C LEU A 3 -8.64 40.30 46.17
N GLU A 4 -7.45 39.71 46.24
CA GLU A 4 -6.69 39.32 45.04
C GLU A 4 -7.38 38.12 44.38
N LYS A 5 -7.93 38.32 43.18
CA LYS A 5 -8.37 37.24 42.28
C LYS A 5 -7.14 36.72 41.52
N SER A 6 -6.62 35.59 41.92
CA SER A 6 -5.64 34.84 41.15
C SER A 6 -6.34 34.21 39.94
N THR A 7 -6.11 34.76 38.77
CA THR A 7 -6.42 34.11 37.46
C THR A 7 -5.34 33.08 37.17
N ARG A 8 -5.67 31.80 37.36
CA ARG A 8 -4.84 30.69 36.85
C ARG A 8 -5.18 30.52 35.39
N ASP A 9 -4.33 31.05 34.53
CA ASP A 9 -4.35 30.74 33.13
C ASP A 9 -3.99 29.25 32.93
N THR A 10 -4.98 28.44 32.61
CA THR A 10 -4.77 27.04 32.25
C THR A 10 -4.24 27.03 30.81
N ILE A 11 -2.92 26.95 30.66
CA ILE A 11 -2.29 26.70 29.36
C ILE A 11 -2.69 25.28 28.94
N THR A 12 -3.68 25.17 28.10
CA THR A 12 -3.99 23.92 27.40
C THR A 12 -2.88 23.67 26.37
N ILE A 13 -1.89 22.87 26.74
CA ILE A 13 -0.89 22.38 25.81
C ILE A 13 -1.66 21.46 24.84
N LEU A 14 -1.95 21.97 23.65
CA LEU A 14 -2.36 21.13 22.51
C LEU A 14 -1.23 20.12 22.26
N ARG A 15 -1.37 18.90 22.77
CA ARG A 15 -0.54 17.80 22.35
C ARG A 15 -0.84 17.59 20.88
N ILE A 16 0.07 17.99 20.01
CA ILE A 16 0.08 17.55 18.63
C ILE A 16 0.29 16.03 18.72
N ASN A 17 -0.78 15.26 18.59
CA ASN A 17 -0.67 13.83 18.51
C ASN A 17 -0.08 13.50 17.13
N LEU A 18 1.24 13.34 17.08
CA LEU A 18 1.92 12.81 15.90
C LEU A 18 1.44 11.38 15.66
N MET A 19 1.05 11.09 14.43
CA MET A 19 0.71 9.73 13.99
C MET A 19 1.99 9.00 13.61
N ARG A 20 2.29 7.89 14.26
CA ARG A 20 3.48 7.07 14.00
C ARG A 20 3.07 5.81 13.24
N LEU A 21 3.59 5.66 12.03
CA LEU A 21 3.32 4.55 11.13
C LEU A 21 4.53 3.62 11.06
N HIS A 22 4.36 2.35 11.42
CA HIS A 22 5.35 1.30 11.14
C HIS A 22 5.05 0.74 9.76
N ILE A 23 5.92 0.99 8.78
CA ILE A 23 5.68 0.69 7.38
C ILE A 23 6.47 -0.54 6.95
N LEU A 24 5.78 -1.51 6.35
CA LEU A 24 6.34 -2.76 5.85
C LEU A 24 5.67 -3.11 4.51
N ALA A 25 6.44 -3.58 3.54
CA ALA A 25 5.97 -4.08 2.25
C ALA A 25 6.86 -5.22 1.77
N ASP A 26 6.32 -6.06 0.89
CA ASP A 26 7.05 -7.10 0.15
C ASP A 26 7.88 -7.99 1.08
N LEU A 27 7.26 -8.44 2.17
CA LEU A 27 7.94 -9.28 3.17
C LEU A 27 8.18 -10.70 2.66
N HIS A 28 7.33 -11.18 1.74
CA HIS A 28 7.44 -12.47 1.06
C HIS A 28 7.76 -13.62 2.02
N MET A 29 6.97 -13.72 3.10
CA MET A 29 7.16 -14.73 4.16
C MET A 29 7.06 -16.17 3.64
N GLU A 30 6.46 -16.36 2.46
CA GLU A 30 6.39 -17.66 1.78
C GLU A 30 7.74 -18.18 1.30
N PHE A 31 8.72 -17.29 1.10
CA PHE A 31 10.08 -17.68 0.69
C PHE A 31 11.07 -17.67 1.83
N GLY A 32 10.75 -17.05 2.97
CA GLY A 32 11.66 -17.05 4.11
C GLY A 32 11.16 -16.19 5.26
N TRP A 33 11.10 -16.81 6.43
CA TRP A 33 10.66 -16.13 7.64
C TRP A 33 11.55 -14.94 8.01
N LEU A 34 10.91 -13.85 8.40
CA LEU A 34 11.57 -12.67 8.96
C LEU A 34 10.95 -12.30 10.29
N ASN A 35 11.79 -12.12 11.30
CA ASN A 35 11.33 -11.60 12.58
C ASN A 35 11.27 -10.06 12.52
N ILE A 36 10.08 -9.51 12.46
CA ILE A 36 9.85 -8.06 12.51
C ILE A 36 9.90 -7.61 13.97
N PRO A 37 10.76 -6.68 14.38
CA PRO A 37 10.83 -6.20 15.75
C PRO A 37 9.59 -5.38 16.13
N SER A 38 9.31 -5.30 17.44
CA SER A 38 8.30 -4.38 17.96
C SER A 38 8.87 -2.97 18.03
N VAL A 39 8.11 -2.00 17.52
CA VAL A 39 8.48 -0.57 17.55
C VAL A 39 7.34 0.26 18.11
N PRO A 40 7.61 1.43 18.69
CA PRO A 40 6.56 2.35 19.15
C PRO A 40 5.87 3.00 17.93
N ALA A 41 4.78 2.37 17.47
CA ALA A 41 3.93 2.87 16.39
C ALA A 41 2.47 2.87 16.82
N ASP A 42 1.68 3.79 16.27
CA ASP A 42 0.25 3.90 16.53
C ASP A 42 -0.53 3.04 15.53
N VAL A 43 -0.08 2.95 14.28
CA VAL A 43 -0.65 2.14 13.20
C VAL A 43 0.46 1.35 12.50
N ILE A 44 0.16 0.11 12.14
CA ILE A 44 1.01 -0.73 11.29
C ILE A 44 0.48 -0.64 9.86
N VAL A 45 1.36 -0.39 8.88
CA VAL A 45 1.01 -0.36 7.46
C VAL A 45 1.70 -1.53 6.76
N LEU A 46 0.90 -2.43 6.19
CA LEU A 46 1.31 -3.55 5.37
C LEU A 46 0.90 -3.26 3.92
N ALA A 47 1.86 -2.84 3.09
CA ALA A 47 1.61 -2.38 1.74
C ALA A 47 1.72 -3.50 0.67
N GLY A 48 1.21 -4.69 0.99
CA GLY A 48 1.10 -5.84 0.09
C GLY A 48 2.31 -6.75 0.09
N ASP A 49 2.13 -7.93 -0.51
CA ASP A 49 3.11 -9.00 -0.64
C ASP A 49 3.72 -9.43 0.71
N ILE A 50 2.86 -9.57 1.71
CA ILE A 50 3.25 -10.03 3.05
C ILE A 50 3.38 -11.55 3.06
N TYR A 51 2.36 -12.24 2.54
CA TYR A 51 2.31 -13.70 2.45
C TYR A 51 1.18 -14.14 1.49
N ILE A 52 1.25 -15.37 0.95
CA ILE A 52 0.22 -15.92 0.08
C ILE A 52 -1.12 -16.09 0.81
N GLY A 53 -2.20 -15.72 0.15
CA GLY A 53 -3.57 -15.97 0.56
C GLY A 53 -3.94 -15.33 1.89
N ARG A 54 -4.38 -16.15 2.83
CA ARG A 54 -4.85 -15.72 4.15
C ARG A 54 -3.75 -15.69 5.21
N GLU A 55 -2.55 -16.16 4.88
CA GLU A 55 -1.47 -16.34 5.85
C GLU A 55 -0.91 -15.00 6.32
N GLY A 56 -0.85 -13.98 5.43
CA GLY A 56 -0.42 -12.62 5.81
C GLY A 56 -1.31 -12.01 6.89
N ARG A 57 -2.64 -12.17 6.79
CA ARG A 57 -3.58 -11.72 7.83
C ARG A 57 -3.37 -12.46 9.15
N LYS A 58 -3.16 -13.79 9.12
CA LYS A 58 -2.91 -14.58 10.34
C LYS A 58 -1.63 -14.10 11.00
N TRP A 59 -0.57 -13.98 10.23
CA TRP A 59 0.71 -13.46 10.71
C TRP A 59 0.59 -12.06 11.32
N ALA A 60 -0.09 -11.14 10.66
CA ALA A 60 -0.29 -9.78 11.14
C ALA A 60 -1.00 -9.75 12.51
N ARG A 61 -2.06 -10.57 12.67
CA ARG A 61 -2.80 -10.67 13.92
C ARG A 61 -1.95 -11.21 15.08
N GLU A 62 -1.07 -12.18 14.80
CA GLU A 62 -0.17 -12.75 15.80
C GLU A 62 0.98 -11.81 16.13
N ARG A 63 1.48 -11.09 15.12
CA ARG A 63 2.65 -10.22 15.27
C ARG A 63 2.33 -8.88 15.92
N PHE A 64 1.14 -8.33 15.68
CA PHE A 64 0.74 -7.01 16.15
C PHE A 64 -0.57 -7.03 16.97
N PRO A 65 -0.66 -7.82 18.06
CA PRO A 65 -1.89 -7.95 18.81
C PRO A 65 -2.33 -6.62 19.42
N GLY A 66 -3.62 -6.26 19.22
CA GLY A 66 -4.22 -5.02 19.74
C GLY A 66 -3.69 -3.74 19.10
N LYS A 67 -3.04 -3.82 17.95
CA LYS A 67 -2.62 -2.66 17.15
C LYS A 67 -3.47 -2.55 15.90
N PRO A 68 -3.92 -1.34 15.52
CA PRO A 68 -4.52 -1.13 14.22
C PRO A 68 -3.52 -1.48 13.11
N VAL A 69 -3.95 -2.32 12.17
CA VAL A 69 -3.15 -2.74 11.01
C VAL A 69 -3.90 -2.35 9.75
N ILE A 70 -3.32 -1.50 8.94
CA ILE A 70 -3.76 -1.24 7.57
C ILE A 70 -3.13 -2.32 6.69
N TYR A 71 -3.96 -3.10 6.00
CA TYR A 71 -3.48 -4.16 5.11
C TYR A 71 -4.03 -3.96 3.70
N VAL A 72 -3.13 -3.67 2.76
CA VAL A 72 -3.38 -3.66 1.32
C VAL A 72 -2.85 -4.96 0.75
N LEU A 73 -3.57 -5.55 -0.20
CA LEU A 73 -3.13 -6.79 -0.86
C LEU A 73 -2.18 -6.48 -2.01
N GLY A 74 -1.12 -7.26 -2.13
CA GLY A 74 -0.27 -7.30 -3.31
C GLY A 74 -0.70 -8.41 -4.28
N ASN A 75 0.10 -8.66 -5.31
CA ASN A 75 -0.17 -9.73 -6.26
C ASN A 75 0.12 -11.11 -5.64
N HIS A 76 1.10 -11.25 -4.74
CA HIS A 76 1.43 -12.53 -4.10
C HIS A 76 0.34 -13.04 -3.17
N GLU A 77 -0.44 -12.18 -2.53
CA GLU A 77 -1.62 -12.64 -1.78
C GLU A 77 -2.56 -13.46 -2.68
N PHE A 78 -2.68 -13.11 -3.96
CA PHE A 78 -3.54 -13.84 -4.89
C PHE A 78 -2.92 -15.10 -5.52
N TYR A 79 -1.65 -15.40 -5.27
CA TYR A 79 -0.99 -16.58 -5.81
C TYR A 79 -1.69 -17.87 -5.37
N ARG A 80 -2.12 -18.68 -6.38
CA ARG A 80 -2.95 -19.90 -6.20
C ARG A 80 -4.34 -19.64 -5.62
N HIS A 81 -4.79 -18.39 -5.66
CA HIS A 81 -6.13 -17.96 -5.26
C HIS A 81 -6.83 -17.24 -6.42
N SER A 82 -8.05 -16.81 -6.15
CA SER A 82 -8.90 -16.17 -7.15
C SER A 82 -9.23 -14.74 -6.79
N LEU A 83 -9.25 -13.87 -7.81
CA LEU A 83 -9.87 -12.55 -7.75
C LEU A 83 -11.32 -12.65 -8.27
N PRO A 84 -12.33 -12.03 -7.63
CA PRO A 84 -12.27 -11.22 -6.38
C PRO A 84 -12.46 -12.06 -5.09
N GLU A 85 -12.61 -13.38 -5.17
CA GLU A 85 -13.05 -14.27 -4.08
C GLU A 85 -12.18 -14.17 -2.82
N LEU A 86 -10.84 -14.08 -2.98
CA LEU A 86 -9.92 -13.93 -1.84
C LEU A 86 -10.16 -12.60 -1.11
N THR A 87 -10.32 -11.50 -1.87
CA THR A 87 -10.60 -10.18 -1.30
C THR A 87 -11.86 -10.19 -0.46
N GLU A 88 -12.94 -10.77 -0.98
CA GLU A 88 -14.23 -10.87 -0.28
C GLU A 88 -14.12 -11.74 0.99
N THR A 89 -13.33 -12.81 0.91
CA THR A 89 -13.08 -13.69 2.07
C THR A 89 -12.32 -12.95 3.15
N LEU A 90 -11.23 -12.25 2.79
CA LEU A 90 -10.44 -11.49 3.74
C LEU A 90 -11.21 -10.32 4.34
N ARG A 91 -12.07 -9.62 3.57
CA ARG A 91 -12.96 -8.58 4.11
C ARG A 91 -13.84 -9.12 5.24
N ARG A 92 -14.50 -10.26 5.01
CA ARG A 92 -15.34 -10.90 6.05
C ARG A 92 -14.54 -11.32 7.28
N GLU A 93 -13.31 -11.81 7.08
CA GLU A 93 -12.45 -12.27 8.17
C GLU A 93 -11.81 -11.15 8.99
N THR A 94 -11.75 -9.93 8.45
CA THR A 94 -11.18 -8.75 9.13
C THR A 94 -12.26 -7.82 9.70
N GLU A 95 -13.53 -8.06 9.39
CA GLU A 95 -14.64 -7.22 9.82
C GLU A 95 -14.71 -7.10 11.36
N GLY A 96 -14.72 -5.85 11.84
CA GLY A 96 -14.80 -5.54 13.27
C GLY A 96 -13.54 -5.86 14.10
N GLY A 97 -12.42 -6.23 13.42
CA GLY A 97 -11.15 -6.50 14.08
C GLY A 97 -10.15 -5.33 13.96
N ASP A 98 -8.93 -5.56 14.49
CA ASP A 98 -7.84 -4.59 14.45
C ASP A 98 -7.15 -4.51 13.07
N ILE A 99 -7.43 -5.46 12.17
CA ILE A 99 -6.88 -5.47 10.81
C ILE A 99 -7.92 -4.87 9.86
N HIS A 100 -7.56 -3.77 9.23
CA HIS A 100 -8.36 -3.06 8.23
C HIS A 100 -7.85 -3.41 6.84
N LEU A 101 -8.53 -4.35 6.17
CA LEU A 101 -8.23 -4.68 4.79
C LEU A 101 -8.72 -3.56 3.87
N LEU A 102 -7.81 -2.95 3.12
CA LEU A 102 -8.13 -1.88 2.19
C LEU A 102 -7.93 -2.34 0.74
N GLU A 103 -9.02 -2.58 0.05
CA GLU A 103 -9.07 -2.80 -1.40
C GLU A 103 -10.22 -1.96 -1.97
N ASN A 104 -9.86 -0.81 -2.55
CA ASN A 104 -10.78 0.28 -2.85
C ASN A 104 -11.65 0.61 -1.63
N ALA A 105 -10.99 0.82 -0.50
CA ALA A 105 -11.63 1.06 0.79
C ALA A 105 -10.87 2.09 1.62
N ALA A 106 -11.59 2.75 2.52
CA ALA A 106 -11.07 3.76 3.43
C ALA A 106 -11.37 3.41 4.88
N VAL A 107 -10.51 3.83 5.79
CA VAL A 107 -10.74 3.76 7.24
C VAL A 107 -10.20 5.03 7.91
N GLU A 108 -10.84 5.45 9.00
CA GLU A 108 -10.35 6.53 9.85
C GLU A 108 -9.83 5.97 11.17
N ILE A 109 -8.62 6.38 11.55
CA ILE A 109 -7.97 6.02 12.82
C ILE A 109 -7.35 7.28 13.40
N ASP A 110 -7.75 7.65 14.61
CA ASP A 110 -7.24 8.80 15.37
C ASP A 110 -7.22 10.13 14.56
N GLY A 111 -8.26 10.35 13.75
CA GLY A 111 -8.42 11.55 12.93
C GLY A 111 -7.56 11.58 11.65
N TRP A 112 -6.93 10.45 11.29
CA TRP A 112 -6.28 10.22 10.01
C TRP A 112 -7.10 9.28 9.15
N ARG A 113 -7.22 9.62 7.89
CA ARG A 113 -7.92 8.83 6.88
C ARG A 113 -6.92 8.05 6.03
N PHE A 114 -7.09 6.74 5.96
CA PHE A 114 -6.26 5.84 5.17
C PHE A 114 -7.07 5.35 3.97
N LEU A 115 -6.56 5.59 2.77
CA LEU A 115 -7.12 5.09 1.52
C LEU A 115 -6.22 3.98 0.99
N GLY A 116 -6.78 2.81 0.65
CA GLY A 116 -5.95 1.70 0.19
C GLY A 116 -6.55 0.89 -0.95
N CYS A 117 -5.66 0.39 -1.83
CA CYS A 117 -5.96 -0.57 -2.88
C CYS A 117 -4.69 -1.26 -3.40
N SER A 118 -4.83 -2.45 -4.00
CA SER A 118 -3.73 -3.10 -4.72
C SER A 118 -3.21 -2.23 -5.88
N LEU A 119 -4.07 -1.39 -6.44
CA LEU A 119 -3.88 -0.49 -7.57
C LEU A 119 -3.71 -1.23 -8.90
N TRP A 120 -2.90 -2.28 -8.97
CA TRP A 120 -2.46 -2.88 -10.23
C TRP A 120 -1.84 -1.81 -11.15
N THR A 121 -1.76 -2.04 -12.46
CA THR A 121 -1.18 -1.07 -13.40
C THR A 121 -2.02 -0.88 -14.65
N SER A 122 -1.83 0.28 -15.26
CA SER A 122 -2.48 0.63 -16.53
C SER A 122 -1.82 0.02 -17.74
N PHE A 123 -0.58 -0.45 -17.63
CA PHE A 123 0.31 -0.79 -18.75
C PHE A 123 0.60 0.37 -19.71
N MET A 124 0.25 1.61 -19.34
CA MET A 124 0.41 2.78 -20.23
C MET A 124 1.78 3.46 -20.09
N VAL A 125 2.65 2.94 -19.23
CA VAL A 125 4.04 3.37 -19.13
C VAL A 125 4.83 2.75 -20.27
N GLY A 126 5.38 3.59 -21.16
CA GLY A 126 6.14 3.17 -22.33
C GLY A 126 5.34 3.23 -23.65
N PRO A 127 5.99 2.96 -24.78
CA PRO A 127 5.44 3.24 -26.12
C PRO A 127 4.45 2.19 -26.65
N ASP A 128 4.46 0.96 -26.13
CA ASP A 128 3.64 -0.14 -26.65
C ASP A 128 3.00 -0.94 -25.50
N PRO A 129 1.81 -0.50 -25.02
CA PRO A 129 1.07 -1.19 -23.97
C PRO A 129 0.72 -2.65 -24.29
N GLU A 130 0.40 -2.96 -25.53
CA GLU A 130 0.04 -4.33 -25.96
C GLU A 130 1.25 -5.25 -25.92
N ALA A 131 2.43 -4.78 -26.32
CA ALA A 131 3.67 -5.56 -26.18
C ALA A 131 4.04 -5.77 -24.71
N ALA A 132 3.88 -4.73 -23.86
CA ALA A 132 4.12 -4.83 -22.43
C ALA A 132 3.18 -5.86 -21.77
N MET A 133 1.89 -5.85 -22.07
CA MET A 133 0.92 -6.84 -21.58
C MET A 133 1.27 -8.26 -22.01
N ARG A 134 1.63 -8.47 -23.29
CA ARG A 134 2.07 -9.81 -23.76
C ARG A 134 3.33 -10.28 -23.07
N MET A 135 4.30 -9.38 -22.85
CA MET A 135 5.53 -9.70 -22.13
C MET A 135 5.23 -10.08 -20.66
N ALA A 136 4.42 -9.30 -19.98
CA ALA A 136 4.00 -9.59 -18.60
C ALA A 136 3.28 -10.95 -18.51
N GLU A 137 2.33 -11.24 -19.39
CA GLU A 137 1.63 -12.52 -19.44
C GLU A 137 2.56 -13.72 -19.72
N GLY A 138 3.69 -13.50 -20.40
CA GLY A 138 4.68 -14.54 -20.68
C GLY A 138 5.74 -14.72 -19.60
N MET A 139 6.00 -13.70 -18.77
CA MET A 139 7.13 -13.67 -17.84
C MET A 139 6.74 -13.64 -16.37
N MET A 140 5.56 -13.08 -16.01
CA MET A 140 5.13 -12.93 -14.63
C MET A 140 4.22 -14.08 -14.19
N SER A 141 4.48 -14.62 -13.03
CA SER A 141 3.69 -15.68 -12.41
C SER A 141 2.23 -15.29 -12.20
N ASP A 142 1.94 -14.01 -12.04
CA ASP A 142 0.60 -13.45 -11.85
C ASP A 142 -0.39 -13.99 -12.87
N TYR A 143 0.03 -14.01 -14.13
CA TYR A 143 -0.82 -14.41 -15.27
C TYR A 143 -0.85 -15.92 -15.56
N SER A 144 -0.17 -16.70 -14.72
CA SER A 144 -0.19 -18.16 -14.80
C SER A 144 -0.80 -18.85 -13.58
N ILE A 145 -0.74 -18.22 -12.40
CA ILE A 145 -1.16 -18.87 -11.15
C ILE A 145 -2.28 -18.14 -10.40
N ILE A 146 -2.60 -16.87 -10.74
CA ILE A 146 -3.78 -16.18 -10.21
C ILE A 146 -4.99 -16.53 -11.06
N GLN A 147 -6.12 -16.86 -10.42
CA GLN A 147 -7.37 -17.13 -11.10
C GLN A 147 -8.28 -15.90 -11.10
N ASN A 148 -9.00 -15.68 -12.18
CA ASN A 148 -10.13 -14.78 -12.23
C ASN A 148 -11.40 -15.61 -12.13
N SER A 149 -12.03 -15.64 -10.93
CA SER A 149 -13.20 -16.50 -10.68
C SER A 149 -14.45 -16.01 -11.41
N THR A 150 -14.54 -14.71 -11.71
CA THR A 150 -15.64 -14.15 -12.52
C THR A 150 -15.58 -14.68 -13.96
N GLU A 151 -14.40 -14.69 -14.56
CA GLU A 151 -14.17 -15.13 -15.93
C GLU A 151 -13.87 -16.63 -16.04
N LYS A 152 -13.71 -17.34 -14.90
CA LYS A 152 -13.40 -18.78 -14.82
C LYS A 152 -12.15 -19.18 -15.63
N ARG A 153 -11.12 -18.36 -15.56
CA ARG A 153 -9.82 -18.57 -16.21
C ARG A 153 -8.69 -17.94 -15.41
N VAL A 154 -7.46 -18.16 -15.84
CA VAL A 154 -6.31 -17.41 -15.27
C VAL A 154 -6.46 -15.92 -15.53
N LEU A 155 -5.89 -15.13 -14.65
CA LEU A 155 -5.81 -13.67 -14.76
C LEU A 155 -5.12 -13.27 -16.08
N ARG A 156 -5.53 -12.17 -16.66
CA ARG A 156 -4.94 -11.55 -17.85
C ARG A 156 -4.52 -10.12 -17.55
N ALA A 157 -3.53 -9.61 -18.26
CA ALA A 157 -3.08 -8.23 -18.12
C ALA A 157 -4.21 -7.21 -18.35
N ARG A 158 -5.15 -7.53 -19.24
CA ARG A 158 -6.36 -6.68 -19.45
C ARG A 158 -7.30 -6.65 -18.25
N ASP A 159 -7.33 -7.70 -17.44
CA ASP A 159 -8.12 -7.70 -16.20
C ASP A 159 -7.51 -6.74 -15.18
N THR A 160 -6.16 -6.75 -15.04
CA THR A 160 -5.46 -5.84 -14.13
C THR A 160 -5.55 -4.38 -14.58
N VAL A 161 -5.56 -4.12 -15.90
CA VAL A 161 -5.87 -2.79 -16.45
C VAL A 161 -7.26 -2.31 -16.02
N LYS A 162 -8.26 -3.21 -16.04
CA LYS A 162 -9.62 -2.87 -15.59
C LYS A 162 -9.64 -2.54 -14.09
N LEU A 163 -9.02 -3.39 -13.27
CA LEU A 163 -8.89 -3.17 -11.81
C LEU A 163 -8.18 -1.85 -11.50
N HIS A 164 -7.10 -1.55 -12.23
CA HIS A 164 -6.41 -0.27 -12.10
C HIS A 164 -7.33 0.93 -12.36
N LYS A 165 -8.10 0.89 -13.45
CA LYS A 165 -9.04 1.97 -13.78
C LYS A 165 -10.10 2.15 -12.69
N GLU A 166 -10.62 1.07 -12.14
CA GLU A 166 -11.59 1.08 -11.05
C GLU A 166 -10.96 1.70 -9.78
N SER A 167 -9.73 1.30 -9.42
CA SER A 167 -9.02 1.84 -8.27
C SER A 167 -8.69 3.33 -8.43
N VAL A 168 -8.24 3.77 -9.61
CA VAL A 168 -7.98 5.19 -9.88
C VAL A 168 -9.26 6.03 -9.83
N ALA A 169 -10.37 5.51 -10.37
CA ALA A 169 -11.66 6.20 -10.30
C ALA A 169 -12.14 6.35 -8.85
N TRP A 170 -12.02 5.28 -8.06
CA TRP A 170 -12.33 5.28 -6.64
C TRP A 170 -11.43 6.25 -5.85
N LEU A 171 -10.11 6.25 -6.07
CA LEU A 171 -9.19 7.18 -5.43
C LEU A 171 -9.55 8.64 -5.72
N LYS A 172 -9.87 8.97 -6.99
CA LYS A 172 -10.30 10.33 -7.36
C LYS A 172 -11.57 10.75 -6.64
N GLU A 173 -12.54 9.84 -6.52
CA GLU A 173 -13.77 10.10 -5.78
C GLU A 173 -13.49 10.31 -4.29
N GLU A 174 -12.69 9.43 -3.68
CA GLU A 174 -12.36 9.53 -2.25
C GLU A 174 -11.53 10.77 -1.92
N LEU A 175 -10.59 11.16 -2.79
CA LEU A 175 -9.79 12.38 -2.60
C LEU A 175 -10.61 13.66 -2.70
N SER A 176 -11.80 13.62 -3.30
CA SER A 176 -12.75 14.76 -3.27
C SER A 176 -13.46 14.91 -1.93
N LYS A 177 -13.29 13.95 -1.00
CA LYS A 177 -13.94 13.89 0.31
C LYS A 177 -12.89 14.09 1.42
N GLY A 178 -13.26 14.81 2.46
CA GLY A 178 -12.43 14.99 3.65
C GLY A 178 -11.25 15.94 3.49
N ASP A 179 -10.34 15.90 4.47
CA ASP A 179 -9.15 16.76 4.53
C ASP A 179 -7.94 16.05 3.92
N PRO A 180 -7.37 16.55 2.80
CA PRO A 180 -6.17 15.96 2.23
C PRO A 180 -4.98 15.96 3.20
N ALA A 181 -4.84 16.99 4.04
CA ALA A 181 -3.73 17.09 5.00
C ALA A 181 -3.77 16.00 6.10
N ARG A 182 -4.90 15.30 6.25
CA ARG A 182 -5.11 14.19 7.17
C ARG A 182 -5.42 12.88 6.44
N THR A 183 -5.04 12.78 5.17
CA THR A 183 -5.27 11.59 4.33
C THR A 183 -3.93 10.97 3.91
N ILE A 184 -3.82 9.66 4.04
CA ILE A 184 -2.66 8.85 3.64
C ILE A 184 -3.14 7.85 2.61
N ILE A 185 -2.38 7.67 1.53
CA ILE A 185 -2.69 6.67 0.50
C ILE A 185 -1.69 5.52 0.61
N ILE A 186 -2.20 4.30 0.53
CA ILE A 186 -1.41 3.08 0.51
C ILE A 186 -1.81 2.26 -0.72
N THR A 187 -0.85 1.99 -1.59
CA THR A 187 -1.05 1.08 -2.71
C THR A 187 0.00 -0.03 -2.67
N HIS A 188 -0.28 -1.15 -3.34
CA HIS A 188 0.79 -2.12 -3.52
C HIS A 188 1.64 -1.76 -4.74
N HIS A 189 1.03 -1.69 -5.94
CA HIS A 189 1.78 -1.27 -7.13
C HIS A 189 2.17 0.21 -7.05
N ALA A 190 3.32 0.53 -7.65
CA ALA A 190 3.86 1.88 -7.60
C ALA A 190 3.02 2.88 -8.41
N PRO A 191 2.66 4.04 -7.83
CA PRO A 191 1.80 5.02 -8.48
C PRO A 191 2.53 5.88 -9.51
N SER A 192 3.86 5.91 -9.48
CA SER A 192 4.70 6.77 -10.32
C SER A 192 5.81 6.00 -10.99
N HIS A 193 6.11 6.37 -12.22
CA HIS A 193 7.27 5.88 -12.95
C HIS A 193 8.61 6.25 -12.25
N SER A 194 8.62 7.30 -11.43
CA SER A 194 9.79 7.68 -10.63
C SER A 194 10.17 6.64 -9.56
N SER A 195 9.29 5.67 -9.26
CA SER A 195 9.57 4.51 -8.39
C SER A 195 10.18 3.32 -9.11
N GLU A 196 10.50 3.45 -10.40
CA GLU A 196 11.12 2.39 -11.20
C GLU A 196 12.50 2.01 -10.66
N ALA A 197 12.73 0.72 -10.52
CA ALA A 197 14.04 0.23 -10.15
C ALA A 197 15.07 0.48 -11.28
N PRO A 198 16.24 1.04 -10.99
CA PRO A 198 17.23 1.40 -12.02
C PRO A 198 17.67 0.23 -12.93
N TYR A 199 17.65 -1.00 -12.40
CA TYR A 199 18.01 -2.20 -13.16
C TYR A 199 16.92 -2.67 -14.13
N HIS A 200 15.70 -2.14 -14.01
CA HIS A 200 14.60 -2.36 -14.96
C HIS A 200 14.40 -1.19 -15.93
N LYS A 201 15.22 -0.16 -15.84
CA LYS A 201 15.10 1.03 -16.66
C LYS A 201 15.04 0.67 -18.16
N ASN A 202 14.04 1.21 -18.83
CA ASN A 202 13.72 0.95 -20.24
C ASN A 202 13.22 -0.48 -20.56
N SER A 203 12.93 -1.31 -19.58
CA SER A 203 12.25 -2.57 -19.82
C SER A 203 10.76 -2.35 -20.11
N PRO A 204 10.18 -2.91 -21.17
CA PRO A 204 8.73 -2.87 -21.36
C PRO A 204 7.95 -3.50 -20.19
N LEU A 205 8.60 -4.39 -19.43
CA LEU A 205 7.99 -5.03 -18.26
C LEU A 205 7.69 -4.04 -17.13
N ASN A 206 8.36 -2.88 -17.09
CA ASN A 206 8.08 -1.83 -16.09
C ASN A 206 6.63 -1.37 -16.06
N ALA A 207 5.95 -1.46 -17.19
CA ALA A 207 4.53 -1.14 -17.27
C ALA A 207 3.64 -2.06 -16.41
N ALA A 208 4.17 -3.19 -15.93
CA ALA A 208 3.51 -4.08 -14.98
C ALA A 208 3.82 -3.73 -13.51
N PHE A 209 4.79 -2.85 -13.26
CA PHE A 209 5.24 -2.49 -11.90
C PHE A 209 4.81 -1.10 -11.50
N THR A 210 4.79 -0.16 -12.45
CA THR A 210 4.56 1.26 -12.17
C THR A 210 3.44 1.82 -13.04
N SER A 211 2.81 2.87 -12.56
CA SER A 211 1.81 3.67 -13.30
C SER A 211 2.27 5.12 -13.41
N ASP A 212 1.61 5.89 -14.24
CA ASP A 212 1.82 7.34 -14.36
C ASP A 212 0.62 8.07 -13.72
N LEU A 213 0.66 8.23 -12.41
CA LEU A 213 -0.33 8.97 -11.64
C LEU A 213 0.24 10.28 -11.06
N ASP A 214 1.36 10.78 -11.59
CA ASP A 214 2.04 11.96 -11.06
C ASP A 214 1.12 13.17 -10.94
N SER A 215 0.27 13.42 -11.95
CA SER A 215 -0.73 14.49 -11.90
C SER A 215 -1.78 14.29 -10.80
N LEU A 216 -2.20 13.05 -10.55
CA LEU A 216 -3.14 12.74 -9.45
C LEU A 216 -2.47 12.94 -8.09
N ILE A 217 -1.22 12.50 -7.96
CA ILE A 217 -0.43 12.66 -6.73
C ILE A 217 -0.26 14.14 -6.41
N GLU A 218 0.18 14.95 -7.37
CA GLU A 218 0.39 16.38 -7.19
C GLU A 218 -0.90 17.13 -6.78
N GLN A 219 -2.01 16.78 -7.43
CA GLN A 219 -3.33 17.37 -7.15
C GLN A 219 -3.96 16.87 -5.84
N SER A 220 -3.55 15.72 -5.34
CA SER A 220 -4.13 15.11 -4.15
C SER A 220 -3.90 15.94 -2.89
N GLY A 221 -2.74 16.60 -2.78
CA GLY A 221 -2.35 17.37 -1.59
C GLY A 221 -2.14 16.52 -0.33
N VAL A 222 -2.11 15.19 -0.43
CA VAL A 222 -1.88 14.31 0.71
C VAL A 222 -0.41 14.37 1.17
N PRO A 223 -0.11 14.22 2.47
CA PRO A 223 1.27 14.29 2.95
C PRO A 223 2.09 13.05 2.57
N LEU A 224 1.45 11.87 2.43
CA LEU A 224 2.17 10.61 2.27
C LEU A 224 1.41 9.64 1.37
N TRP A 225 2.14 9.02 0.43
CA TRP A 225 1.73 7.88 -0.37
C TRP A 225 2.74 6.75 -0.23
N ILE A 226 2.30 5.61 0.28
CA ILE A 226 3.13 4.42 0.54
C ILE A 226 2.86 3.40 -0.55
N HIS A 227 3.92 2.72 -1.03
CA HIS A 227 3.76 1.61 -1.97
C HIS A 227 4.80 0.50 -1.77
N GLY A 228 4.61 -0.62 -2.47
CA GLY A 228 5.48 -1.79 -2.55
C GLY A 228 5.84 -2.18 -3.98
N HIS A 229 5.91 -3.47 -4.25
CA HIS A 229 5.95 -4.17 -5.52
C HIS A 229 7.26 -4.07 -6.32
N THR A 230 7.94 -2.95 -6.30
CA THR A 230 9.11 -2.70 -7.16
C THR A 230 10.40 -3.32 -6.65
N HIS A 231 10.42 -3.84 -5.42
CA HIS A 231 11.60 -4.30 -4.69
C HIS A 231 12.76 -3.28 -4.72
N TYR A 232 12.38 -2.00 -4.84
CA TYR A 232 13.29 -0.86 -4.84
C TYR A 232 12.78 0.22 -3.91
N ASN A 233 13.51 0.47 -2.80
CA ASN A 233 13.08 1.42 -1.80
C ASN A 233 13.30 2.86 -2.26
N VAL A 234 12.27 3.68 -2.13
CA VAL A 234 12.25 5.08 -2.53
C VAL A 234 11.75 5.97 -1.41
N ASP A 235 12.24 7.22 -1.44
CA ASP A 235 11.79 8.32 -0.59
C ASP A 235 12.00 9.63 -1.34
N TYR A 236 10.95 10.11 -2.00
CA TYR A 236 10.99 11.33 -2.82
C TYR A 236 9.67 12.07 -2.75
N LYS A 237 9.55 13.22 -3.43
CA LYS A 237 8.32 14.01 -3.47
C LYS A 237 7.84 14.26 -4.89
N ILE A 238 6.50 14.27 -5.04
CA ILE A 238 5.79 14.82 -6.18
C ILE A 238 4.87 15.91 -5.62
N GLY A 239 5.12 17.17 -6.00
CA GLY A 239 4.50 18.32 -5.35
C GLY A 239 4.77 18.31 -3.83
N SER A 240 3.72 18.37 -3.01
CA SER A 240 3.82 18.27 -1.55
C SER A 240 3.82 16.84 -1.02
N THR A 241 3.41 15.86 -1.81
CA THR A 241 3.24 14.46 -1.40
C THR A 241 4.57 13.73 -1.35
N ARG A 242 4.91 13.13 -0.20
CA ARG A 242 6.05 12.23 -0.06
C ARG A 242 5.64 10.84 -0.56
N ILE A 243 6.42 10.27 -1.48
CA ILE A 243 6.30 8.90 -1.96
C ILE A 243 7.34 8.06 -1.23
N LEU A 244 6.89 7.00 -0.58
CA LEU A 244 7.74 6.19 0.30
C LEU A 244 7.47 4.70 0.11
N SER A 245 8.54 3.91 0.11
CA SER A 245 8.45 2.46 0.20
C SER A 245 9.45 1.88 1.19
N ASN A 246 9.11 0.75 1.82
CA ASN A 246 9.97 -0.01 2.73
C ASN A 246 9.79 -1.50 2.47
N GLN A 247 10.39 -1.96 1.39
CA GLN A 247 10.25 -3.27 0.79
C GLN A 247 11.44 -4.16 1.18
N ARG A 248 11.16 -5.37 1.67
CA ARG A 248 12.19 -6.39 1.93
C ARG A 248 12.70 -7.01 0.63
N GLY A 249 11.79 -7.34 -0.29
CA GLY A 249 12.06 -8.16 -1.47
C GLY A 249 12.25 -9.64 -1.14
N TYR A 250 12.63 -10.44 -2.15
CA TYR A 250 12.91 -11.86 -1.95
C TYR A 250 14.16 -12.07 -1.09
N PRO A 251 14.27 -13.22 -0.37
CA PRO A 251 15.42 -13.47 0.54
C PRO A 251 16.79 -13.47 -0.14
N ASP A 252 16.85 -13.72 -1.43
CA ASP A 252 18.07 -13.72 -2.25
C ASP A 252 18.32 -12.37 -2.95
N GLU A 253 17.40 -11.42 -2.82
CA GLU A 253 17.56 -10.05 -3.29
C GLU A 253 18.15 -9.15 -2.23
N THR A 254 18.88 -8.13 -2.66
CA THR A 254 19.34 -7.06 -1.78
C THR A 254 18.53 -5.81 -2.05
N CYS A 255 17.34 -5.70 -1.45
CA CYS A 255 16.60 -4.45 -1.43
C CYS A 255 17.28 -3.45 -0.49
N LYS A 256 18.13 -2.58 -1.07
CA LYS A 256 18.83 -1.55 -0.29
C LYS A 256 17.81 -0.64 0.41
N GLY A 257 18.07 -0.31 1.68
CA GLY A 257 17.29 0.63 2.45
C GLY A 257 16.08 0.02 3.17
N PHE A 258 15.83 -1.29 3.06
CA PHE A 258 14.83 -1.94 3.92
C PHE A 258 15.22 -1.83 5.39
N ASP A 259 14.34 -1.28 6.19
CA ASP A 259 14.47 -1.21 7.64
C ASP A 259 13.24 -1.85 8.31
N PRO A 260 13.38 -3.03 8.96
CA PRO A 260 12.26 -3.68 9.65
C PRO A 260 11.73 -2.88 10.86
N LYS A 261 12.37 -1.76 11.20
CA LYS A 261 11.97 -0.84 12.28
C LYS A 261 11.50 0.52 11.76
N MET A 262 11.34 0.70 10.44
CA MET A 262 10.97 2.01 9.87
C MET A 262 9.68 2.55 10.48
N VAL A 263 9.79 3.68 11.18
CA VAL A 263 8.65 4.44 11.68
C VAL A 263 8.65 5.83 11.06
N VAL A 264 7.51 6.24 10.52
CA VAL A 264 7.29 7.59 9.97
C VAL A 264 6.32 8.33 10.90
N GLU A 265 6.67 9.55 11.24
CA GLU A 265 5.83 10.46 12.04
C GLU A 265 5.22 11.55 11.14
N LEU A 266 3.92 11.82 11.34
CA LEU A 266 3.12 12.80 10.60
C LEU A 266 2.41 13.78 11.54
#